data_4c8fd6146becfe72af1d744d4f61a1c4
#
_entry.id   4c8fd6146becfe72af1d744d4f61a1c4
#
_cell.length_a   1.000
_cell.length_b   1.000
_cell.length_c   1.000
_cell.angle_alpha   90.00
_cell.angle_beta   90.00
_cell.angle_gamma   90.00
#
_symmetry.space_group_name_H-M   'P 1'
#
loop_
_entity.id
_entity.type
_entity.pdbx_description
1 polymer ?
#
loop_
_entity_poly.entity_id
_entity_poly.type
_entity_poly.pdbx_seq_one_letter_code
_entity_poly.pdbx_strand_id
1 'polypeptide(L)'
;MAKVTADVRVAWSQILLATPGSRLYFKSKAFACEVIRQRFLSQMSALGVDNWRIDCVPLERETSSHLAMYDRVDIALDTFPYAGTTTTCESLHMGVPVLTLAGACHAHNVGKSLMTAVGLERFVAKDVIEYVRIASSYGNKMDEIRELRRGLREKLLRSPLCDAAGFTQSLEVIYRNLWQRWCDEKARESDDDEDERSDEDDDDNGQCGSVDDSKGDSNQDTAEQYEGDESAGEFSSKLIDTLEI
;
A
#
# COMPACT_ATOMS: atom_id res chain seq x y z
N MET A 1 14.45 -7.86 2.82
CA MET A 1 14.18 -9.24 2.38
C MET A 1 12.91 -9.88 2.97
N ALA A 2 12.21 -9.23 3.89
CA ALA A 2 11.00 -9.79 4.52
C ALA A 2 9.88 -10.13 3.51
N LYS A 3 9.74 -9.37 2.42
CA LYS A 3 8.73 -9.61 1.37
C LYS A 3 9.08 -10.77 0.40
N VAL A 4 10.35 -11.21 0.35
CA VAL A 4 10.79 -12.28 -0.57
C VAL A 4 10.62 -13.63 0.09
N THR A 5 9.42 -14.19 -0.03
CA THR A 5 9.04 -15.51 0.49
C THR A 5 9.69 -16.66 -0.30
N ALA A 6 9.50 -17.90 0.14
CA ALA A 6 9.91 -19.07 -0.63
C ALA A 6 9.20 -19.13 -2.00
N ASP A 7 7.89 -18.83 -2.01
CA ASP A 7 7.07 -18.86 -3.22
C ASP A 7 7.51 -17.83 -4.25
N VAL A 8 7.88 -16.62 -3.80
CA VAL A 8 8.46 -15.58 -4.66
C VAL A 8 9.76 -16.07 -5.31
N ARG A 9 10.67 -16.70 -4.54
CA ARG A 9 11.91 -17.24 -5.08
C ARG A 9 11.66 -18.35 -6.10
N VAL A 10 10.69 -19.23 -5.85
CA VAL A 10 10.29 -20.27 -6.79
C VAL A 10 9.76 -19.66 -8.09
N ALA A 11 8.85 -18.67 -7.98
CA ALA A 11 8.31 -18.01 -9.17
C ALA A 11 9.41 -17.30 -9.98
N TRP A 12 10.31 -16.57 -9.32
CA TRP A 12 11.43 -15.90 -10.00
C TRP A 12 12.40 -16.89 -10.65
N SER A 13 12.68 -18.04 -9.99
CA SER A 13 13.51 -19.08 -10.60
C SER A 13 12.87 -19.66 -11.85
N GLN A 14 11.55 -19.92 -11.83
CA GLN A 14 10.82 -20.41 -12.99
C GLN A 14 10.84 -19.43 -14.16
N ILE A 15 10.70 -18.12 -13.89
CA ILE A 15 10.82 -17.07 -14.91
C ILE A 15 12.21 -17.09 -15.54
N LEU A 16 13.25 -17.12 -14.72
CA LEU A 16 14.62 -17.15 -15.20
C LEU A 16 14.91 -18.40 -16.02
N LEU A 17 14.47 -19.57 -15.58
CA LEU A 17 14.66 -20.83 -16.32
C LEU A 17 13.89 -20.84 -17.64
N ALA A 18 12.68 -20.27 -17.67
CA ALA A 18 11.86 -20.16 -18.88
C ALA A 18 12.35 -19.07 -19.86
N THR A 19 13.26 -18.18 -19.43
CA THR A 19 13.75 -17.06 -20.24
C THR A 19 15.29 -17.09 -20.30
N PRO A 20 15.90 -17.92 -21.17
CA PRO A 20 17.34 -17.97 -21.32
C PRO A 20 17.94 -16.58 -21.61
N GLY A 21 19.08 -16.26 -20.98
CA GLY A 21 19.74 -14.96 -21.13
C GLY A 21 19.20 -13.84 -20.24
N SER A 22 18.04 -14.03 -19.56
CA SER A 22 17.55 -13.06 -18.59
C SER A 22 18.39 -13.09 -17.30
N ARG A 23 18.39 -11.96 -16.59
CA ARG A 23 19.08 -11.79 -15.30
C ARG A 23 18.11 -11.19 -14.28
N LEU A 24 18.26 -11.62 -13.03
CA LEU A 24 17.56 -11.00 -11.90
C LEU A 24 18.45 -9.90 -11.30
N TYR A 25 17.98 -8.67 -11.36
CA TYR A 25 18.58 -7.54 -10.67
C TYR A 25 17.81 -7.30 -9.37
N PHE A 26 18.43 -7.61 -8.23
CA PHE A 26 17.77 -7.54 -6.93
C PHE A 26 18.53 -6.60 -5.99
N LYS A 27 17.90 -5.49 -5.63
CA LYS A 27 18.44 -4.49 -4.71
C LYS A 27 17.85 -4.67 -3.31
N SER A 28 18.70 -4.76 -2.29
CA SER A 28 18.28 -4.82 -0.89
C SER A 28 19.38 -4.30 0.03
N LYS A 29 19.02 -3.53 1.08
CA LYS A 29 19.94 -3.13 2.15
C LYS A 29 20.66 -4.34 2.76
N ALA A 30 20.01 -5.48 2.86
CA ALA A 30 20.56 -6.70 3.43
C ALA A 30 21.77 -7.24 2.63
N PHE A 31 21.91 -6.90 1.35
CA PHE A 31 23.03 -7.34 0.51
C PHE A 31 24.35 -6.60 0.77
N ALA A 32 24.37 -5.62 1.67
CA ALA A 32 25.62 -5.11 2.26
C ALA A 32 26.33 -6.19 3.11
N CYS A 33 25.59 -7.22 3.59
CA CYS A 33 26.10 -8.36 4.32
C CYS A 33 26.37 -9.53 3.37
N GLU A 34 27.65 -9.94 3.25
CA GLU A 34 28.06 -11.04 2.36
C GLU A 34 27.38 -12.34 2.68
N VAL A 35 27.19 -12.67 3.97
CA VAL A 35 26.55 -13.92 4.40
C VAL A 35 25.11 -13.99 3.91
N ILE A 36 24.36 -12.88 3.94
CA ILE A 36 22.99 -12.82 3.45
C ILE A 36 22.95 -12.95 1.92
N ARG A 37 23.89 -12.29 1.24
CA ARG A 37 24.04 -12.39 -0.21
C ARG A 37 24.30 -13.84 -0.64
N GLN A 38 25.29 -14.49 -0.03
CA GLN A 38 25.62 -15.89 -0.33
C GLN A 38 24.46 -16.85 -0.01
N ARG A 39 23.75 -16.63 1.09
CA ARG A 39 22.57 -17.41 1.44
C ARG A 39 21.49 -17.30 0.36
N PHE A 40 21.21 -16.09 -0.13
CA PHE A 40 20.23 -15.89 -1.20
C PHE A 40 20.65 -16.57 -2.50
N LEU A 41 21.91 -16.41 -2.93
CA LEU A 41 22.46 -17.08 -4.11
C LEU A 41 22.38 -18.60 -4.00
N SER A 42 22.73 -19.17 -2.85
CA SER A 42 22.62 -20.61 -2.61
C SER A 42 21.16 -21.11 -2.70
N GLN A 43 20.20 -20.33 -2.21
CA GLN A 43 18.77 -20.68 -2.31
C GLN A 43 18.29 -20.66 -3.77
N MET A 44 18.73 -19.71 -4.58
CA MET A 44 18.39 -19.64 -6.00
C MET A 44 19.09 -20.74 -6.81
N SER A 45 20.35 -21.04 -6.47
CA SER A 45 21.10 -22.15 -7.07
C SER A 45 20.44 -23.50 -6.80
N ALA A 46 19.92 -23.72 -5.59
CA ALA A 46 19.14 -24.93 -5.26
C ALA A 46 17.84 -25.06 -6.08
N LEU A 47 17.33 -23.94 -6.64
CA LEU A 47 16.21 -23.89 -7.58
C LEU A 47 16.64 -23.96 -9.06
N GLY A 48 17.92 -24.25 -9.33
CA GLY A 48 18.46 -24.42 -10.67
C GLY A 48 18.91 -23.15 -11.39
N VAL A 49 19.00 -22.02 -10.69
CA VAL A 49 19.43 -20.76 -11.28
C VAL A 49 20.92 -20.52 -11.02
N ASP A 50 21.68 -20.32 -12.08
CA ASP A 50 23.10 -20.02 -11.99
C ASP A 50 23.34 -18.66 -11.32
N ASN A 51 24.33 -18.59 -10.42
CA ASN A 51 24.64 -17.37 -9.65
C ASN A 51 25.02 -16.16 -10.53
N TRP A 52 25.65 -16.38 -11.69
CA TRP A 52 26.01 -15.31 -12.63
C TRP A 52 24.80 -14.59 -13.24
N ARG A 53 23.60 -15.19 -13.13
CA ARG A 53 22.32 -14.59 -13.58
C ARG A 53 21.68 -13.70 -12.54
N ILE A 54 22.29 -13.52 -11.36
CA ILE A 54 21.69 -12.80 -10.24
C ILE A 54 22.64 -11.70 -9.79
N ASP A 55 22.21 -10.45 -9.93
CA ASP A 55 22.88 -9.28 -9.42
C ASP A 55 22.28 -8.87 -8.06
N CYS A 56 22.95 -9.23 -6.97
CA CYS A 56 22.58 -8.80 -5.62
C CYS A 56 23.25 -7.46 -5.31
N VAL A 57 22.46 -6.37 -5.27
CA VAL A 57 22.95 -5.01 -5.13
C VAL A 57 22.57 -4.43 -3.77
N PRO A 58 23.50 -3.80 -3.03
CA PRO A 58 23.17 -3.08 -1.81
C PRO A 58 22.33 -1.85 -2.10
N LEU A 59 21.73 -1.25 -1.04
CA LEU A 59 20.95 -0.02 -1.16
C LEU A 59 21.87 1.17 -1.51
N GLU A 60 21.48 1.94 -2.52
CA GLU A 60 22.05 3.27 -2.79
C GLU A 60 21.35 4.31 -1.91
N ARG A 61 22.12 5.21 -1.30
CA ARG A 61 21.60 6.25 -0.40
C ARG A 61 21.14 7.50 -1.14
N GLU A 62 21.77 7.78 -2.27
CA GLU A 62 21.51 8.97 -3.06
C GLU A 62 20.34 8.68 -4.01
N THR A 63 19.29 9.51 -3.98
CA THR A 63 18.03 9.29 -4.71
C THR A 63 18.22 9.23 -6.22
N SER A 64 19.07 10.08 -6.80
CA SER A 64 19.31 10.08 -8.25
C SER A 64 20.00 8.79 -8.68
N SER A 65 21.00 8.33 -7.95
CA SER A 65 21.67 7.04 -8.19
C SER A 65 20.72 5.87 -8.02
N HIS A 66 19.83 5.93 -7.00
CA HIS A 66 18.79 4.94 -6.78
C HIS A 66 17.85 4.84 -7.98
N LEU A 67 17.34 5.95 -8.48
CA LEU A 67 16.44 5.98 -9.64
C LEU A 67 17.14 5.57 -10.93
N ALA A 68 18.39 5.97 -11.15
CA ALA A 68 19.17 5.58 -12.32
C ALA A 68 19.37 4.04 -12.46
N MET A 69 19.26 3.30 -11.36
CA MET A 69 19.31 1.83 -11.41
C MET A 69 18.19 1.19 -12.25
N TYR A 70 17.03 1.86 -12.37
CA TYR A 70 15.91 1.37 -13.19
C TYR A 70 16.23 1.37 -14.70
N ASP A 71 17.26 2.07 -15.14
CA ASP A 71 17.74 2.00 -16.53
C ASP A 71 18.26 0.60 -16.93
N ARG A 72 18.64 -0.21 -15.92
CA ARG A 72 19.12 -1.59 -16.08
C ARG A 72 18.02 -2.63 -16.05
N VAL A 73 16.76 -2.23 -15.80
CA VAL A 73 15.61 -3.11 -15.57
C VAL A 73 14.62 -2.97 -16.70
N ASP A 74 14.24 -4.07 -17.33
CA ASP A 74 13.23 -4.09 -18.38
C ASP A 74 11.82 -4.23 -17.82
N ILE A 75 11.62 -5.11 -16.81
CA ILE A 75 10.35 -5.37 -16.13
C ILE A 75 10.67 -5.54 -14.65
N ALA A 76 9.92 -4.84 -13.78
CA ALA A 76 9.98 -5.08 -12.35
C ALA A 76 9.03 -6.22 -11.95
N LEU A 77 9.52 -7.12 -11.11
CA LEU A 77 8.77 -8.26 -10.59
C LEU A 77 8.35 -7.96 -9.15
N ASP A 78 7.08 -7.67 -8.95
CA ASP A 78 6.54 -7.37 -7.62
C ASP A 78 6.54 -8.61 -6.72
N THR A 79 6.70 -8.39 -5.43
CA THR A 79 6.62 -9.46 -4.43
C THR A 79 5.18 -9.78 -4.05
N PHE A 80 4.96 -11.00 -3.57
CA PHE A 80 3.66 -11.45 -3.08
C PHE A 80 3.83 -12.34 -1.83
N PRO A 81 2.82 -12.41 -0.95
CA PRO A 81 1.52 -11.75 -1.02
C PRO A 81 1.54 -10.23 -0.75
N TYR A 82 2.62 -9.67 -0.24
CA TYR A 82 2.74 -8.23 0.06
C TYR A 82 3.36 -7.48 -1.12
N ALA A 83 2.52 -6.69 -1.80
CA ALA A 83 2.92 -5.92 -2.98
C ALA A 83 3.78 -4.68 -2.65
N GLY A 84 4.48 -4.17 -3.65
CA GLY A 84 5.15 -2.86 -3.62
C GLY A 84 4.15 -1.71 -3.68
N THR A 85 4.53 -0.56 -3.13
CA THR A 85 3.78 0.69 -3.22
C THR A 85 4.70 1.76 -3.81
N THR A 86 5.60 2.32 -3.01
CA THR A 86 6.57 3.35 -3.43
C THR A 86 7.45 2.85 -4.56
N THR A 87 8.02 1.65 -4.43
CA THR A 87 8.87 1.05 -5.47
C THR A 87 8.12 0.80 -6.78
N THR A 88 6.83 0.49 -6.73
CA THR A 88 5.99 0.39 -7.93
C THR A 88 5.81 1.76 -8.59
N CYS A 89 5.54 2.81 -7.81
CA CYS A 89 5.45 4.18 -8.33
C CYS A 89 6.79 4.66 -8.91
N GLU A 90 7.91 4.41 -8.23
CA GLU A 90 9.26 4.72 -8.73
C GLU A 90 9.55 4.01 -10.05
N SER A 91 9.24 2.71 -10.12
CA SER A 91 9.40 1.90 -11.33
C SER A 91 8.62 2.50 -12.50
N LEU A 92 7.34 2.81 -12.30
CA LEU A 92 6.48 3.44 -13.31
C LEU A 92 7.01 4.82 -13.73
N HIS A 93 7.48 5.64 -12.76
CA HIS A 93 8.07 6.95 -13.01
C HIS A 93 9.35 6.85 -13.86
N MET A 94 10.13 5.81 -13.65
CA MET A 94 11.34 5.52 -14.42
C MET A 94 11.05 4.74 -15.72
N GLY A 95 9.79 4.58 -16.07
CA GLY A 95 9.37 3.94 -17.31
C GLY A 95 9.46 2.41 -17.28
N VAL A 96 9.55 1.78 -16.12
CA VAL A 96 9.64 0.33 -15.98
C VAL A 96 8.27 -0.24 -15.59
N PRO A 97 7.65 -1.10 -16.43
CA PRO A 97 6.40 -1.75 -16.07
C PRO A 97 6.60 -2.75 -14.94
N VAL A 98 5.58 -2.88 -14.09
CA VAL A 98 5.62 -3.77 -12.93
C VAL A 98 4.64 -4.92 -13.13
N LEU A 99 5.14 -6.15 -13.08
CA LEU A 99 4.29 -7.33 -13.02
C LEU A 99 3.95 -7.61 -11.57
N THR A 100 2.66 -7.63 -11.25
CA THR A 100 2.15 -7.86 -9.90
C THR A 100 1.14 -9.00 -9.85
N LEU A 101 0.94 -9.58 -8.66
CA LEU A 101 -0.02 -10.65 -8.42
C LEU A 101 -1.21 -10.10 -7.62
N ALA A 102 -2.42 -10.26 -8.14
CA ALA A 102 -3.64 -9.94 -7.41
C ALA A 102 -3.90 -10.96 -6.30
N GLY A 103 -4.53 -10.53 -5.21
CA GLY A 103 -4.83 -11.40 -4.08
C GLY A 103 -6.12 -11.04 -3.35
N ALA A 104 -6.32 -11.62 -2.17
CA ALA A 104 -7.60 -11.59 -1.47
C ALA A 104 -7.82 -10.36 -0.55
N CYS A 105 -6.77 -9.61 -0.21
CA CYS A 105 -6.88 -8.48 0.71
C CYS A 105 -6.22 -7.22 0.15
N HIS A 106 -6.40 -6.07 0.83
CA HIS A 106 -5.87 -4.77 0.40
C HIS A 106 -4.36 -4.82 0.14
N ALA A 107 -3.57 -5.31 1.08
CA ALA A 107 -2.10 -5.36 0.97
C ALA A 107 -1.60 -6.19 -0.24
N HIS A 108 -2.39 -7.17 -0.70
CA HIS A 108 -2.10 -7.98 -1.89
C HIS A 108 -2.47 -7.26 -3.19
N ASN A 109 -3.33 -6.23 -3.14
CA ASN A 109 -3.91 -5.60 -4.32
C ASN A 109 -3.39 -4.18 -4.58
N VAL A 110 -2.43 -3.68 -3.80
CA VAL A 110 -1.85 -2.35 -4.02
C VAL A 110 -1.21 -2.26 -5.41
N GLY A 111 -0.38 -3.24 -5.78
CA GLY A 111 0.21 -3.31 -7.12
C GLY A 111 -0.86 -3.37 -8.22
N LYS A 112 -1.91 -4.19 -8.04
CA LYS A 112 -3.06 -4.23 -8.97
C LYS A 112 -3.69 -2.85 -9.16
N SER A 113 -3.97 -2.13 -8.07
CA SER A 113 -4.59 -0.80 -8.13
C SER A 113 -3.71 0.20 -8.90
N LEU A 114 -2.40 0.20 -8.65
CA LEU A 114 -1.44 1.07 -9.33
C LEU A 114 -1.35 0.74 -10.82
N MET A 115 -1.24 -0.54 -11.18
CA MET A 115 -1.16 -0.98 -12.57
C MET A 115 -2.44 -0.70 -13.35
N THR A 116 -3.61 -0.88 -12.73
CA THR A 116 -4.90 -0.53 -13.33
C THR A 116 -5.03 0.99 -13.55
N ALA A 117 -4.61 1.80 -12.59
CA ALA A 117 -4.67 3.26 -12.70
C ALA A 117 -3.85 3.82 -13.87
N VAL A 118 -2.81 3.10 -14.31
CA VAL A 118 -1.99 3.49 -15.49
C VAL A 118 -2.36 2.72 -16.77
N GLY A 119 -3.47 1.95 -16.76
CA GLY A 119 -3.94 1.18 -17.92
C GLY A 119 -3.02 0.04 -18.33
N LEU A 120 -2.48 -0.67 -17.34
CA LEU A 120 -1.57 -1.81 -17.52
C LEU A 120 -2.09 -3.08 -16.86
N GLU A 121 -3.39 -3.35 -16.93
CA GLU A 121 -4.05 -4.53 -16.37
C GLU A 121 -3.43 -5.84 -16.89
N ARG A 122 -2.86 -5.82 -18.08
CA ARG A 122 -2.15 -6.99 -18.66
C ARG A 122 -0.91 -7.42 -17.89
N PHE A 123 -0.41 -6.58 -16.97
CA PHE A 123 0.66 -6.89 -16.02
C PHE A 123 0.14 -7.29 -14.63
N VAL A 124 -1.16 -7.54 -14.49
CA VAL A 124 -1.76 -8.02 -13.25
C VAL A 124 -2.11 -9.50 -13.42
N ALA A 125 -1.35 -10.36 -12.78
CA ALA A 125 -1.60 -11.80 -12.78
C ALA A 125 -2.67 -12.16 -11.73
N LYS A 126 -3.48 -13.17 -12.02
CA LYS A 126 -4.51 -13.70 -11.10
C LYS A 126 -3.97 -14.82 -10.18
N ASP A 127 -2.92 -15.50 -10.61
CA ASP A 127 -2.26 -16.59 -9.88
C ASP A 127 -0.77 -16.64 -10.24
N VAL A 128 0.00 -17.44 -9.49
CA VAL A 128 1.45 -17.57 -9.67
C VAL A 128 1.82 -18.14 -11.02
N ILE A 129 1.01 -19.04 -11.58
CA ILE A 129 1.24 -19.64 -12.91
C ILE A 129 1.15 -18.56 -13.97
N GLU A 130 0.12 -17.72 -13.89
CA GLU A 130 -0.04 -16.58 -14.81
C GLU A 130 1.07 -15.55 -14.64
N TYR A 131 1.50 -15.27 -13.40
CA TYR A 131 2.62 -14.38 -13.10
C TYR A 131 3.89 -14.84 -13.83
N VAL A 132 4.25 -16.12 -13.70
CA VAL A 132 5.40 -16.70 -14.41
C VAL A 132 5.20 -16.65 -15.93
N ARG A 133 4.00 -16.99 -16.42
CA ARG A 133 3.66 -16.99 -17.86
C ARG A 133 3.80 -15.58 -18.48
N ILE A 134 3.26 -14.55 -17.81
CA ILE A 134 3.34 -13.17 -18.29
C ILE A 134 4.81 -12.73 -18.36
N ALA A 135 5.57 -12.87 -17.27
CA ALA A 135 6.98 -12.47 -17.24
C ALA A 135 7.78 -13.16 -18.35
N SER A 136 7.65 -14.49 -18.47
CA SER A 136 8.39 -15.27 -19.45
C SER A 136 8.01 -14.91 -20.89
N SER A 137 6.74 -14.56 -21.15
CA SER A 137 6.29 -14.18 -22.49
C SER A 137 6.96 -12.91 -23.02
N TYR A 138 7.35 -12.00 -22.14
CA TYR A 138 8.02 -10.75 -22.52
C TYR A 138 9.52 -10.95 -22.81
N GLY A 139 10.12 -12.06 -22.40
CA GLY A 139 11.49 -12.40 -22.79
C GLY A 139 11.74 -12.42 -24.31
N ASN A 140 10.69 -12.70 -25.10
CA ASN A 140 10.72 -12.72 -26.57
C ASN A 140 10.03 -11.47 -27.18
N LYS A 141 9.63 -10.48 -26.37
CA LYS A 141 8.88 -9.29 -26.80
C LYS A 141 9.56 -7.99 -26.37
N MET A 142 10.88 -7.96 -26.44
CA MET A 142 11.66 -6.82 -25.94
C MET A 142 11.34 -5.51 -26.67
N ASP A 143 10.94 -5.54 -27.93
CA ASP A 143 10.55 -4.33 -28.67
C ASP A 143 9.22 -3.76 -28.13
N GLU A 144 8.26 -4.62 -27.75
CA GLU A 144 7.03 -4.21 -27.07
C GLU A 144 7.31 -3.53 -25.72
N ILE A 145 8.23 -4.09 -24.94
CA ILE A 145 8.66 -3.51 -23.67
C ILE A 145 9.36 -2.15 -23.88
N ARG A 146 10.26 -2.03 -24.86
CA ARG A 146 10.93 -0.76 -25.16
C ARG A 146 9.94 0.33 -25.56
N GLU A 147 8.95 0.00 -26.38
CA GLU A 147 7.91 0.95 -26.78
C GLU A 147 7.06 1.37 -25.58
N LEU A 148 6.64 0.41 -24.74
CA LEU A 148 5.90 0.70 -23.51
C LEU A 148 6.69 1.65 -22.59
N ARG A 149 7.97 1.38 -22.39
CA ARG A 149 8.86 2.19 -21.53
C ARG A 149 8.94 3.65 -21.95
N ARG A 150 8.97 3.93 -23.26
CA ARG A 150 9.04 5.32 -23.79
C ARG A 150 7.83 6.17 -23.37
N GLY A 151 6.64 5.59 -23.30
CA GLY A 151 5.41 6.31 -22.98
C GLY A 151 4.95 6.16 -21.53
N LEU A 152 5.57 5.29 -20.73
CA LEU A 152 5.00 4.88 -19.44
C LEU A 152 5.01 6.01 -18.40
N ARG A 153 6.08 6.79 -18.33
CA ARG A 153 6.17 7.95 -17.44
C ARG A 153 5.07 8.98 -17.76
N GLU A 154 4.80 9.24 -19.01
CA GLU A 154 3.74 10.17 -19.42
C GLU A 154 2.36 9.62 -19.07
N LYS A 155 2.13 8.31 -19.24
CA LYS A 155 0.93 7.63 -18.78
C LYS A 155 0.71 7.79 -17.27
N LEU A 156 1.76 7.60 -16.48
CA LEU A 156 1.71 7.80 -15.03
C LEU A 156 1.31 9.23 -14.68
N LEU A 157 1.98 10.22 -15.28
CA LEU A 157 1.74 11.65 -15.00
C LEU A 157 0.31 12.10 -15.38
N ARG A 158 -0.31 11.46 -16.36
CA ARG A 158 -1.70 11.71 -16.77
C ARG A 158 -2.73 10.82 -16.07
N SER A 159 -2.29 9.91 -15.23
CA SER A 159 -3.17 8.99 -14.52
C SER A 159 -3.80 9.64 -13.27
N PRO A 160 -4.87 9.06 -12.72
CA PRO A 160 -5.44 9.49 -11.45
C PRO A 160 -4.44 9.51 -10.28
N LEU A 161 -3.34 8.76 -10.37
CA LEU A 161 -2.28 8.73 -9.35
C LEU A 161 -1.54 10.07 -9.22
N CYS A 162 -1.54 10.91 -10.26
CA CYS A 162 -0.90 12.22 -10.28
C CYS A 162 -1.91 13.38 -10.30
N ASP A 163 -3.22 13.10 -10.23
CA ASP A 163 -4.28 14.10 -10.13
C ASP A 163 -4.61 14.44 -8.67
N ALA A 164 -3.76 15.25 -8.05
CA ALA A 164 -3.92 15.66 -6.65
C ALA A 164 -5.23 16.44 -6.43
N ALA A 165 -5.65 17.27 -7.38
CA ALA A 165 -6.86 18.07 -7.26
C ALA A 165 -8.12 17.19 -7.29
N GLY A 166 -8.23 16.26 -8.24
CA GLY A 166 -9.35 15.33 -8.34
C GLY A 166 -9.40 14.37 -7.14
N PHE A 167 -8.25 13.92 -6.65
CA PHE A 167 -8.17 13.12 -5.42
C PHE A 167 -8.72 13.90 -4.21
N THR A 168 -8.28 15.15 -4.02
CA THR A 168 -8.72 16.00 -2.89
C THR A 168 -10.23 16.23 -2.94
N GLN A 169 -10.78 16.59 -4.11
CA GLN A 169 -12.23 16.78 -4.28
C GLN A 169 -13.01 15.49 -3.94
N SER A 170 -12.54 14.35 -4.40
CA SER A 170 -13.18 13.06 -4.12
C SER A 170 -13.17 12.73 -2.61
N LEU A 171 -12.05 13.01 -1.94
CA LEU A 171 -11.90 12.81 -0.51
C LEU A 171 -12.83 13.72 0.29
N GLU A 172 -12.94 14.99 -0.08
CA GLU A 172 -13.86 15.97 0.54
C GLU A 172 -15.32 15.51 0.42
N VAL A 173 -15.74 15.01 -0.74
CA VAL A 173 -17.08 14.45 -0.94
C VAL A 173 -17.33 13.27 0.00
N ILE A 174 -16.36 12.37 0.14
CA ILE A 174 -16.47 11.22 1.04
C ILE A 174 -16.63 11.69 2.49
N TYR A 175 -15.83 12.65 2.95
CA TYR A 175 -15.93 13.20 4.31
C TYR A 175 -17.28 13.86 4.57
N ARG A 176 -17.81 14.66 3.63
CA ARG A 176 -19.15 15.24 3.76
C ARG A 176 -20.24 14.18 3.87
N ASN A 177 -20.17 13.14 3.05
CA ASN A 177 -21.15 12.05 3.08
C ASN A 177 -21.06 11.23 4.38
N LEU A 178 -19.87 11.02 4.91
CA LEU A 178 -19.68 10.37 6.21
C LEU A 178 -20.24 11.22 7.36
N TRP A 179 -19.94 12.51 7.34
CA TRP A 179 -20.47 13.44 8.32
C TRP A 179 -21.99 13.53 8.29
N GLN A 180 -22.58 13.66 7.09
CA GLN A 180 -24.04 13.71 6.94
C GLN A 180 -24.70 12.44 7.50
N ARG A 181 -24.18 11.26 7.17
CA ARG A 181 -24.69 10.00 7.72
C ARG A 181 -24.62 9.95 9.23
N TRP A 182 -23.51 10.40 9.80
CA TRP A 182 -23.37 10.46 11.25
C TRP A 182 -24.39 11.41 11.89
N CYS A 183 -24.64 12.60 11.30
CA CYS A 183 -25.65 13.53 11.76
C CYS A 183 -27.05 12.93 11.69
N ASP A 184 -27.37 12.26 10.58
CA ASP A 184 -28.67 11.61 10.38
C ASP A 184 -28.91 10.45 11.37
N GLU A 185 -27.86 9.68 11.70
CA GLU A 185 -27.90 8.63 12.73
C GLU A 185 -28.14 9.22 14.12
N LYS A 186 -27.41 10.30 14.47
CA LYS A 186 -27.57 10.98 15.76
C LYS A 186 -28.94 11.65 15.94
N ALA A 187 -29.50 12.22 14.87
CA ALA A 187 -30.85 12.75 14.91
C ALA A 187 -31.89 11.68 15.22
N ARG A 188 -31.78 10.49 14.62
CA ARG A 188 -32.68 9.36 14.88
C ARG A 188 -32.59 8.84 16.32
N GLU A 189 -31.35 8.69 16.84
CA GLU A 189 -31.13 8.28 18.23
C GLU A 189 -31.77 9.27 19.21
N SER A 190 -31.75 10.59 18.93
CA SER A 190 -32.39 11.58 19.79
C SER A 190 -33.91 11.55 19.72
N ASP A 191 -34.50 11.25 18.55
CA ASP A 191 -35.96 11.13 18.39
C ASP A 191 -36.45 9.88 19.12
N ASP A 192 -35.73 8.75 19.06
CA ASP A 192 -36.06 7.51 19.77
C ASP A 192 -36.03 7.69 21.32
N ASP A 193 -35.02 8.45 21.83
CA ASP A 193 -34.91 8.76 23.27
C ASP A 193 -36.01 9.71 23.78
N GLU A 194 -36.59 10.58 22.92
CA GLU A 194 -37.70 11.46 23.28
C GLU A 194 -39.04 10.68 23.30
N ASP A 195 -39.23 9.72 22.40
CA ASP A 195 -40.46 8.88 22.38
C ASP A 195 -40.52 7.94 23.60
N GLU A 196 -39.37 7.35 24.03
CA GLU A 196 -39.31 6.51 25.23
C GLU A 196 -39.63 7.30 26.53
N ARG A 197 -39.30 8.59 26.60
CA ARG A 197 -39.59 9.45 27.76
C ARG A 197 -41.05 9.89 27.82
N SER A 198 -41.77 9.96 26.70
CA SER A 198 -43.18 10.36 26.66
C SER A 198 -44.10 9.27 27.21
N ASP A 199 -43.67 8.03 27.21
CA ASP A 199 -44.48 6.87 27.70
C ASP A 199 -44.31 6.64 29.22
N GLU A 200 -43.31 7.25 29.89
CA GLU A 200 -43.11 7.08 31.36
C GLU A 200 -43.91 8.08 32.23
N ASP A 201 -44.40 9.19 31.65
CA ASP A 201 -45.04 10.26 32.44
C ASP A 201 -46.54 10.07 32.69
N ASP A 202 -47.20 9.04 32.17
CA ASP A 202 -48.65 8.85 32.30
C ASP A 202 -49.11 7.93 33.47
N ASP A 203 -48.17 7.36 34.26
CA ASP A 203 -48.51 6.37 35.30
C ASP A 203 -48.31 6.80 36.78
N ASP A 204 -48.05 8.09 37.09
CA ASP A 204 -47.98 8.51 38.51
C ASP A 204 -48.98 9.60 38.90
N ASN A 205 -50.22 9.14 39.14
CA ASN A 205 -51.19 9.92 39.89
C ASN A 205 -51.51 9.20 41.21
N GLY A 206 -50.82 9.56 42.27
CA GLY A 206 -51.32 9.28 43.62
C GLY A 206 -50.31 8.81 44.65
N GLN A 207 -49.63 9.69 45.37
CA GLN A 207 -49.80 9.77 46.83
C GLN A 207 -48.82 10.69 47.47
N CYS A 208 -49.34 11.75 48.09
CA CYS A 208 -48.65 12.70 48.96
C CYS A 208 -48.11 11.99 50.21
N GLY A 209 -46.83 12.21 50.52
CA GLY A 209 -46.19 11.80 51.76
C GLY A 209 -44.94 12.64 52.02
N SER A 210 -45.09 13.66 52.89
CA SER A 210 -44.00 14.48 53.42
C SER A 210 -42.95 13.64 54.12
N VAL A 211 -41.69 14.00 54.09
CA VAL A 211 -40.77 14.30 55.21
C VAL A 211 -39.28 14.39 54.75
N ASP A 212 -38.74 15.59 55.07
CA ASP A 212 -37.43 15.89 55.67
C ASP A 212 -36.08 15.60 55.02
N ASP A 213 -35.48 16.72 54.83
CA ASP A 213 -34.07 17.19 55.08
C ASP A 213 -32.88 16.23 55.14
N SER A 214 -31.90 16.68 54.38
CA SER A 214 -30.49 16.89 54.74
C SER A 214 -29.40 16.17 53.96
N LYS A 215 -28.43 16.99 53.55
CA LYS A 215 -27.01 16.73 53.24
C LYS A 215 -26.74 16.03 51.92
N GLY A 216 -25.96 16.55 50.98
CA GLY A 216 -24.75 17.33 51.10
C GLY A 216 -23.75 16.76 50.16
N ASP A 217 -23.18 17.60 49.36
CA ASP A 217 -21.80 17.58 48.87
C ASP A 217 -21.40 16.86 47.58
N SER A 218 -20.90 17.74 46.74
CA SER A 218 -19.71 17.62 45.87
C SER A 218 -19.73 16.67 44.71
N ASN A 219 -20.00 17.21 43.55
CA ASN A 219 -19.46 16.70 42.29
C ASN A 219 -18.40 17.70 41.79
N GLN A 220 -17.14 17.28 41.81
CA GLN A 220 -16.03 17.97 41.19
C GLN A 220 -16.03 17.67 39.70
N ASP A 221 -16.19 18.73 38.92
CA ASP A 221 -15.85 18.77 37.49
C ASP A 221 -14.37 18.49 37.29
N THR A 222 -14.02 17.47 36.56
CA THR A 222 -12.70 17.30 35.93
C THR A 222 -12.84 17.58 34.44
N ALA A 223 -12.68 18.84 34.09
CA ALA A 223 -12.42 19.25 32.72
C ALA A 223 -10.95 18.90 32.39
N GLU A 224 -10.72 17.88 31.59
CA GLU A 224 -9.42 17.65 30.96
C GLU A 224 -9.23 18.65 29.82
N GLN A 225 -8.32 19.59 30.04
CA GLN A 225 -7.79 20.50 29.05
C GLN A 225 -6.91 19.70 28.08
N TYR A 226 -7.34 19.59 26.81
CA TYR A 226 -6.43 19.25 25.71
C TYR A 226 -5.66 20.50 25.31
N GLU A 227 -4.40 20.59 25.74
CA GLU A 227 -3.44 21.55 25.19
C GLU A 227 -3.09 21.09 23.77
N GLY A 228 -3.36 21.94 22.79
CA GLY A 228 -2.97 21.76 21.41
C GLY A 228 -1.46 21.93 21.26
N ASP A 229 -0.79 20.88 20.80
CA ASP A 229 0.61 20.92 20.40
C ASP A 229 0.73 21.45 18.96
N GLU A 230 1.20 22.68 18.85
CA GLU A 230 1.60 23.31 17.57
C GLU A 230 2.96 22.72 17.12
N SER A 231 2.95 21.63 16.37
CA SER A 231 4.14 21.19 15.61
C SER A 231 3.80 20.70 14.20
N ALA A 232 3.17 21.57 13.42
CA ALA A 232 2.87 21.33 12.00
C ALA A 232 4.02 21.79 11.06
N GLY A 233 5.27 21.69 11.48
CA GLY A 233 6.41 22.23 10.73
C GLY A 233 7.50 21.24 10.28
N GLU A 234 7.53 20.02 10.76
CA GLU A 234 8.68 19.12 10.51
C GLU A 234 8.31 17.73 9.92
N PHE A 235 7.12 17.55 9.38
CA PHE A 235 6.69 16.25 8.89
C PHE A 235 7.17 15.89 7.47
N SER A 236 7.85 16.81 6.78
CA SER A 236 8.20 16.59 5.35
C SER A 236 9.54 15.92 5.09
N SER A 237 10.42 15.78 6.08
CA SER A 237 11.76 15.20 5.84
C SER A 237 12.01 13.81 6.46
N LYS A 238 11.13 13.31 7.32
CA LYS A 238 11.30 12.01 8.00
C LYS A 238 10.53 10.84 7.40
N LEU A 239 9.63 11.08 6.43
CA LEU A 239 8.86 9.98 5.80
C LEU A 239 9.65 9.20 4.75
N ILE A 240 10.83 9.66 4.37
CA ILE A 240 11.68 9.02 3.34
C ILE A 240 12.56 7.92 3.95
N ASP A 241 12.81 7.93 5.25
CA ASP A 241 13.77 7.01 5.89
C ASP A 241 13.18 5.69 6.41
N THR A 242 11.87 5.44 6.29
CA THR A 242 11.26 4.28 6.96
C THR A 242 10.59 3.26 6.03
N LEU A 243 10.74 3.36 4.72
CA LEU A 243 10.26 2.31 3.78
C LEU A 243 11.44 1.50 3.24
N GLU A 244 12.02 0.68 4.11
CA GLU A 244 12.96 -0.37 3.73
C GLU A 244 12.20 -1.52 3.04
N ILE A 245 12.48 -1.74 1.77
CA ILE A 245 12.20 -3.01 1.07
C ILE A 245 13.47 -3.81 0.98
#